data_1c26852016aed4985beaace54cfff6c3
#
_entry.id   1c26852016aed4985beaace54cfff6c3
#
_cell.length_a   1.000
_cell.length_b   1.000
_cell.length_c   1.000
_cell.angle_alpha   90.00
_cell.angle_beta   90.00
_cell.angle_gamma   90.00
#
_symmetry.space_group_name_H-M   'P 1'
#
loop_
_entity.id
_entity.type
_entity.pdbx_description
1 polymer ?
#
loop_
_entity_poly.entity_id
_entity_poly.type
_entity_poly.pdbx_seq_one_letter_code
_entity_poly.pdbx_strand_id
1 'polypeptide(L)'
;MRNEHGDFIWYELLTSDANAAAAFYKSVIGWNAVNANQQGMDYNLFYAGDPSDTMNGVGGFMTITPEMEAGGSRPAWIGYIAVEDVDKAVTDIIAAGGTSFMTMDVENVGRMAMVADPQGALFYVMRGASSEPSYSFAAIEPKVGHCAWNELSTTDPEAAKTFYSKLFGWAKDGDLDMGTIGKYEFLRVAGGRFLLGAVMPKMPQMPVSAWTYYFRVSDIDAAVDALKAAGGTLHMEPMEIPGGDYSLSASDPQGAAFGLVGPRH
;
A
#
# COMPACT_ATOMS: atom_id res chain seq x y z
N MET A 1 -2.10 -3.80 -19.97
CA MET A 1 -2.74 -2.45 -20.04
C MET A 1 -1.80 -1.48 -19.35
N ARG A 2 -1.47 -0.34 -19.93
CA ARG A 2 -0.60 0.66 -19.26
C ARG A 2 -1.28 1.17 -18.00
N ASN A 3 -0.50 1.47 -16.95
CA ASN A 3 -1.02 2.15 -15.76
C ASN A 3 -1.54 3.54 -16.14
N GLU A 4 -2.70 3.89 -15.62
CA GLU A 4 -3.32 5.19 -15.85
C GLU A 4 -3.12 6.10 -14.62
N HIS A 5 -3.34 7.38 -14.82
CA HIS A 5 -3.32 8.36 -13.74
C HIS A 5 -4.30 7.95 -12.63
N GLY A 6 -3.82 7.88 -11.39
CA GLY A 6 -4.59 7.45 -10.23
C GLY A 6 -4.57 5.94 -9.93
N ASP A 7 -3.86 5.12 -10.72
CA ASP A 7 -3.68 3.71 -10.38
C ASP A 7 -2.61 3.53 -9.30
N PHE A 8 -2.84 2.60 -8.34
CA PHE A 8 -1.75 2.12 -7.50
C PHE A 8 -0.82 1.25 -8.33
N ILE A 9 0.49 1.55 -8.26
CA ILE A 9 1.50 0.90 -9.11
C ILE A 9 2.64 0.23 -8.36
N TRP A 10 2.82 0.54 -7.07
CA TRP A 10 3.90 -0.01 -6.27
C TRP A 10 3.61 0.14 -4.78
N TYR A 11 4.29 -0.68 -3.97
CA TYR A 11 4.21 -0.64 -2.52
C TYR A 11 5.62 -0.72 -1.93
N GLU A 12 5.94 0.15 -1.00
CA GLU A 12 7.25 0.21 -0.37
C GLU A 12 7.14 0.05 1.14
N LEU A 13 7.95 -0.85 1.69
CA LEU A 13 8.11 -1.00 3.12
C LEU A 13 9.35 -0.23 3.59
N LEU A 14 9.13 0.74 4.45
CA LEU A 14 10.18 1.28 5.30
C LEU A 14 10.23 0.43 6.57
N THR A 15 11.41 -0.09 6.94
CA THR A 15 11.56 -0.98 8.09
C THR A 15 12.82 -0.64 8.89
N SER A 16 12.87 -1.00 10.17
CA SER A 16 14.08 -0.87 10.98
C SER A 16 15.09 -2.01 10.76
N ASP A 17 14.64 -3.13 10.15
CA ASP A 17 15.50 -4.30 9.87
C ASP A 17 15.02 -5.00 8.59
N ALA A 18 15.71 -4.73 7.47
CA ALA A 18 15.37 -5.28 6.16
C ALA A 18 15.48 -6.82 6.11
N ASN A 19 16.48 -7.41 6.81
CA ASN A 19 16.66 -8.86 6.81
C ASN A 19 15.55 -9.57 7.60
N ALA A 20 15.16 -9.04 8.75
CA ALA A 20 14.06 -9.56 9.54
C ALA A 20 12.72 -9.42 8.79
N ALA A 21 12.49 -8.28 8.13
CA ALA A 21 11.30 -8.07 7.30
C ALA A 21 11.23 -9.06 6.12
N ALA A 22 12.35 -9.26 5.40
CA ALA A 22 12.41 -10.24 4.31
C ALA A 22 12.07 -11.66 4.79
N ALA A 23 12.60 -12.09 5.93
CA ALA A 23 12.31 -13.40 6.52
C ALA A 23 10.83 -13.53 6.94
N PHE A 24 10.28 -12.48 7.55
CA PHE A 24 8.89 -12.41 7.98
C PHE A 24 7.93 -12.55 6.79
N TYR A 25 8.03 -11.67 5.78
CA TYR A 25 7.13 -11.69 4.63
C TYR A 25 7.29 -12.94 3.77
N LYS A 26 8.50 -13.55 3.73
CA LYS A 26 8.69 -14.86 3.11
C LYS A 26 7.87 -15.94 3.80
N SER A 27 7.82 -15.95 5.14
CA SER A 27 7.08 -16.98 5.87
C SER A 27 5.58 -16.76 5.85
N VAL A 28 5.10 -15.50 5.83
CA VAL A 28 3.68 -15.15 5.92
C VAL A 28 2.98 -15.12 4.56
N ILE A 29 3.63 -14.55 3.55
CA ILE A 29 3.03 -14.35 2.21
C ILE A 29 3.71 -15.23 1.15
N GLY A 30 4.94 -15.70 1.40
CA GLY A 30 5.70 -16.50 0.45
C GLY A 30 6.58 -15.66 -0.50
N TRP A 31 6.86 -14.40 -0.19
CA TRP A 31 7.67 -13.55 -1.05
C TRP A 31 9.14 -13.94 -1.07
N ASN A 32 9.76 -13.83 -2.24
CA ASN A 32 11.21 -13.87 -2.39
C ASN A 32 11.77 -12.45 -2.38
N ALA A 33 12.87 -12.25 -1.65
CA ALA A 33 13.56 -10.96 -1.58
C ALA A 33 14.82 -10.98 -2.44
N VAL A 34 15.05 -9.91 -3.21
CA VAL A 34 16.25 -9.73 -4.05
C VAL A 34 16.79 -8.32 -3.84
N ASN A 35 18.09 -8.19 -3.58
CA ASN A 35 18.73 -6.88 -3.48
C ASN A 35 18.88 -6.26 -4.87
N ALA A 36 18.35 -5.06 -5.07
CA ALA A 36 18.40 -4.33 -6.34
C ALA A 36 19.65 -3.45 -6.49
N ASN A 37 20.43 -3.22 -5.42
CA ASN A 37 21.63 -2.37 -5.40
C ASN A 37 21.44 -1.01 -6.11
N GLN A 38 20.32 -0.35 -5.85
CA GLN A 38 19.93 0.86 -6.57
C GLN A 38 20.74 2.08 -6.09
N GLN A 39 21.59 2.62 -6.96
CA GLN A 39 22.36 3.85 -6.73
C GLN A 39 23.15 3.89 -5.39
N GLY A 40 23.66 2.75 -4.93
CA GLY A 40 24.39 2.65 -3.66
C GLY A 40 23.48 2.64 -2.42
N MET A 41 22.17 2.62 -2.57
CA MET A 41 21.22 2.36 -1.50
C MET A 41 20.98 0.86 -1.35
N ASP A 42 20.84 0.39 -0.11
CA ASP A 42 20.40 -0.99 0.19
C ASP A 42 18.90 -1.11 -0.04
N TYR A 43 18.52 -1.10 -1.32
CA TYR A 43 17.14 -1.24 -1.76
C TYR A 43 16.87 -2.67 -2.21
N ASN A 44 15.80 -3.23 -1.71
CA ASN A 44 15.44 -4.61 -1.94
C ASN A 44 14.04 -4.70 -2.59
N LEU A 45 13.81 -5.77 -3.34
CA LEU A 45 12.55 -6.03 -4.05
C LEU A 45 11.90 -7.30 -3.52
N PHE A 46 10.58 -7.27 -3.36
CA PHE A 46 9.75 -8.44 -3.11
C PHE A 46 9.13 -8.98 -4.39
N TYR A 47 9.17 -10.29 -4.55
CA TYR A 47 8.58 -11.02 -5.69
C TYR A 47 7.62 -12.11 -5.19
N ALA A 48 6.41 -12.15 -5.76
CA ALA A 48 5.40 -13.19 -5.52
C ALA A 48 5.63 -14.39 -6.46
N GLY A 49 6.82 -14.99 -6.42
CA GLY A 49 7.21 -16.09 -7.30
C GLY A 49 8.65 -15.98 -7.78
N ASP A 50 8.91 -16.38 -9.03
CA ASP A 50 10.25 -16.32 -9.63
C ASP A 50 10.67 -14.85 -9.86
N PRO A 51 11.80 -14.39 -9.27
CA PRO A 51 12.31 -13.05 -9.48
C PRO A 51 12.75 -12.72 -10.91
N SER A 52 12.96 -13.73 -11.75
CA SER A 52 13.27 -13.52 -13.17
C SER A 52 12.07 -13.03 -13.99
N ASP A 53 10.87 -13.23 -13.50
CA ASP A 53 9.64 -12.70 -14.10
C ASP A 53 9.27 -11.37 -13.42
N THR A 54 9.44 -10.27 -14.14
CA THR A 54 9.14 -8.91 -13.65
C THR A 54 7.67 -8.70 -13.31
N MET A 55 6.76 -9.52 -13.85
CA MET A 55 5.33 -9.48 -13.48
C MET A 55 5.05 -9.95 -12.05
N ASN A 56 6.01 -10.64 -11.42
CA ASN A 56 5.94 -11.07 -10.03
C ASN A 56 6.47 -10.02 -9.03
N GLY A 57 6.99 -8.88 -9.49
CA GLY A 57 7.40 -7.77 -8.65
C GLY A 57 6.20 -7.16 -7.94
N VAL A 58 6.19 -7.19 -6.60
CA VAL A 58 5.03 -6.76 -5.79
C VAL A 58 5.30 -5.56 -4.91
N GLY A 59 6.56 -5.26 -4.61
CA GLY A 59 6.93 -4.12 -3.78
C GLY A 59 8.43 -4.03 -3.57
N GLY A 60 8.85 -2.94 -2.94
CA GLY A 60 10.21 -2.72 -2.50
C GLY A 60 10.30 -2.59 -0.98
N PHE A 61 11.52 -2.67 -0.45
CA PHE A 61 11.76 -2.39 0.96
C PHE A 61 13.18 -1.91 1.20
N MET A 62 13.32 -1.04 2.20
CA MET A 62 14.60 -0.50 2.61
C MET A 62 14.64 -0.26 4.12
N THR A 63 15.85 -0.25 4.67
CA THR A 63 16.07 0.11 6.06
C THR A 63 15.95 1.63 6.25
N ILE A 64 15.19 2.04 7.27
CA ILE A 64 15.12 3.44 7.71
C ILE A 64 16.51 3.87 8.16
N THR A 65 17.04 4.93 7.54
CA THR A 65 18.35 5.49 7.96
C THR A 65 18.19 6.31 9.25
N PRO A 66 19.30 6.56 10.00
CA PRO A 66 19.25 7.42 11.17
C PRO A 66 18.69 8.82 10.87
N GLU A 67 18.96 9.37 9.68
CA GLU A 67 18.45 10.67 9.24
C GLU A 67 16.93 10.63 9.01
N MET A 68 16.43 9.56 8.38
CA MET A 68 14.99 9.35 8.20
C MET A 68 14.29 9.19 9.56
N GLU A 69 14.88 8.41 10.48
CA GLU A 69 14.34 8.22 11.83
C GLU A 69 14.28 9.54 12.62
N ALA A 70 15.35 10.34 12.55
CA ALA A 70 15.41 11.67 13.13
C ALA A 70 14.36 12.63 12.52
N GLY A 71 14.07 12.45 11.21
CA GLY A 71 12.99 13.15 10.49
C GLY A 71 11.57 12.64 10.81
N GLY A 72 11.43 11.63 11.68
CA GLY A 72 10.15 11.10 12.11
C GLY A 72 9.66 9.85 11.37
N SER A 73 10.43 9.30 10.43
CA SER A 73 10.08 8.05 9.75
C SER A 73 9.96 6.90 10.75
N ARG A 74 8.99 6.05 10.52
CA ARG A 74 8.73 4.83 11.30
C ARG A 74 8.42 3.68 10.34
N PRO A 75 8.56 2.42 10.77
CA PRO A 75 8.17 1.28 9.93
C PRO A 75 6.74 1.42 9.43
N ALA A 76 6.59 1.36 8.09
CA ALA A 76 5.31 1.52 7.43
C ALA A 76 5.35 1.03 5.99
N TRP A 77 4.22 0.56 5.50
CA TRP A 77 3.95 0.38 4.08
C TRP A 77 3.43 1.69 3.48
N ILE A 78 3.94 2.06 2.30
CA ILE A 78 3.55 3.28 1.58
C ILE A 78 3.28 2.91 0.13
N GLY A 79 2.08 3.21 -0.38
CA GLY A 79 1.72 2.94 -1.77
C GLY A 79 2.09 4.07 -2.71
N TYR A 80 2.32 3.72 -3.96
CA TYR A 80 2.65 4.63 -5.05
C TYR A 80 1.46 4.76 -5.99
N ILE A 81 1.06 5.99 -6.28
CA ILE A 81 -0.02 6.32 -7.21
C ILE A 81 0.60 6.89 -8.48
N ALA A 82 0.22 6.31 -9.64
CA ALA A 82 0.68 6.79 -10.93
C ALA A 82 0.16 8.18 -11.26
N VAL A 83 1.04 9.04 -11.74
CA VAL A 83 0.69 10.36 -12.25
C VAL A 83 1.38 10.63 -13.59
N GLU A 84 0.82 11.53 -14.40
CA GLU A 84 1.44 11.92 -15.66
C GLU A 84 2.63 12.87 -15.46
N ASP A 85 2.55 13.74 -14.45
CA ASP A 85 3.56 14.75 -14.12
C ASP A 85 3.64 14.90 -12.60
N VAL A 86 4.79 14.55 -12.02
CA VAL A 86 5.01 14.56 -10.57
C VAL A 86 5.03 15.96 -9.99
N ASP A 87 5.66 16.93 -10.69
CA ASP A 87 5.77 18.31 -10.20
C ASP A 87 4.41 19.01 -10.19
N LYS A 88 3.62 18.74 -11.23
CA LYS A 88 2.23 19.20 -11.29
C LYS A 88 1.39 18.55 -10.18
N ALA A 89 1.52 17.22 -9.98
CA ALA A 89 0.79 16.50 -8.93
C ALA A 89 1.14 17.06 -7.54
N VAL A 90 2.41 17.29 -7.24
CA VAL A 90 2.86 17.92 -5.99
C VAL A 90 2.24 19.31 -5.80
N THR A 91 2.24 20.13 -6.86
CA THR A 91 1.63 21.47 -6.82
C THR A 91 0.13 21.39 -6.50
N ASP A 92 -0.59 20.48 -7.17
CA ASP A 92 -2.03 20.29 -6.98
C ASP A 92 -2.35 19.73 -5.59
N ILE A 93 -1.52 18.81 -5.07
CA ILE A 93 -1.63 18.24 -3.71
C ILE A 93 -1.50 19.33 -2.66
N ILE A 94 -0.47 20.18 -2.76
CA ILE A 94 -0.26 21.32 -1.85
C ILE A 94 -1.43 22.29 -1.93
N ALA A 95 -1.90 22.62 -3.13
CA ALA A 95 -3.05 23.51 -3.34
C ALA A 95 -4.37 22.92 -2.81
N ALA A 96 -4.44 21.59 -2.65
CA ALA A 96 -5.57 20.89 -2.04
C ALA A 96 -5.42 20.69 -0.53
N GLY A 97 -4.40 21.24 0.12
CA GLY A 97 -4.14 21.19 1.56
C GLY A 97 -3.27 20.02 2.01
N GLY A 98 -2.72 19.25 1.09
CA GLY A 98 -1.74 18.20 1.40
C GLY A 98 -0.33 18.76 1.65
N THR A 99 0.60 17.86 1.96
CA THR A 99 2.00 18.19 2.25
C THR A 99 2.93 17.44 1.32
N SER A 100 4.05 18.05 0.91
CA SER A 100 5.14 17.39 0.19
C SER A 100 6.38 17.34 1.08
N PHE A 101 7.02 16.17 1.14
CA PHE A 101 8.22 15.94 1.96
C PHE A 101 9.49 15.86 1.13
N MET A 102 9.43 15.18 -0.02
CA MET A 102 10.57 15.03 -0.90
C MET A 102 10.12 14.80 -2.34
N THR A 103 10.94 15.23 -3.29
CA THR A 103 10.80 14.88 -4.71
C THR A 103 12.18 14.47 -5.21
N MET A 104 12.24 13.37 -5.97
CA MET A 104 13.50 12.84 -6.47
C MET A 104 13.35 12.13 -7.81
N ASP A 105 14.44 12.13 -8.58
CA ASP A 105 14.62 11.27 -9.73
C ASP A 105 15.43 10.03 -9.31
N VAL A 106 14.96 8.86 -9.69
CA VAL A 106 15.68 7.59 -9.52
C VAL A 106 16.01 7.05 -10.90
N GLU A 107 17.29 6.91 -11.18
CA GLU A 107 17.79 6.48 -12.49
C GLU A 107 17.15 5.16 -12.91
N ASN A 108 16.67 5.08 -14.16
CA ASN A 108 15.97 3.95 -14.77
C ASN A 108 14.63 3.55 -14.08
N VAL A 109 14.23 4.21 -13.01
CA VAL A 109 12.97 3.95 -12.29
C VAL A 109 11.93 5.02 -12.56
N GLY A 110 12.30 6.29 -12.44
CA GLY A 110 11.43 7.42 -12.73
C GLY A 110 11.52 8.57 -11.73
N ARG A 111 10.59 9.50 -11.82
CA ARG A 111 10.43 10.62 -10.89
C ARG A 111 9.33 10.31 -9.90
N MET A 112 9.57 10.62 -8.62
CA MET A 112 8.61 10.37 -7.54
C MET A 112 8.63 11.48 -6.50
N ALA A 113 7.55 11.59 -5.74
CA ALA A 113 7.47 12.46 -4.57
C ALA A 113 6.72 11.77 -3.43
N MET A 114 7.25 11.90 -2.19
CA MET A 114 6.54 11.52 -0.99
C MET A 114 5.67 12.69 -0.54
N VAL A 115 4.41 12.40 -0.32
CA VAL A 115 3.39 13.39 0.03
C VAL A 115 2.44 12.85 1.10
N ALA A 116 1.63 13.75 1.68
CA ALA A 116 0.50 13.36 2.54
C ALA A 116 -0.76 14.09 2.10
N ASP A 117 -1.90 13.45 2.35
CA ASP A 117 -3.20 14.10 2.26
C ASP A 117 -3.41 15.12 3.41
N PRO A 118 -4.49 15.94 3.40
CA PRO A 118 -4.75 16.92 4.46
C PRO A 118 -4.94 16.32 5.86
N GLN A 119 -5.23 15.01 5.97
CA GLN A 119 -5.37 14.28 7.24
C GLN A 119 -4.09 13.58 7.66
N GLY A 120 -3.01 13.69 6.87
CA GLY A 120 -1.68 13.18 7.16
C GLY A 120 -1.41 11.76 6.66
N ALA A 121 -2.29 11.15 5.87
CA ALA A 121 -2.04 9.84 5.27
C ALA A 121 -0.96 9.94 4.19
N LEU A 122 0.15 9.21 4.39
CA LEU A 122 1.30 9.21 3.49
C LEU A 122 1.06 8.35 2.25
N PHE A 123 1.54 8.82 1.10
CA PHE A 123 1.62 8.07 -0.14
C PHE A 123 2.71 8.65 -1.06
N TYR A 124 3.09 7.92 -2.07
CA TYR A 124 3.93 8.46 -3.15
C TYR A 124 3.09 8.76 -4.39
N VAL A 125 3.46 9.80 -5.12
CA VAL A 125 3.08 9.98 -6.52
C VAL A 125 4.29 9.71 -7.40
N MET A 126 4.08 9.00 -8.53
CA MET A 126 5.20 8.57 -9.36
C MET A 126 4.86 8.59 -10.85
N ARG A 127 5.84 9.04 -11.65
CA ARG A 127 5.92 8.82 -13.08
C ARG A 127 7.06 7.84 -13.36
N GLY A 128 6.72 6.60 -13.70
CA GLY A 128 7.70 5.58 -14.06
C GLY A 128 8.42 5.89 -15.37
N ALA A 129 9.70 5.52 -15.47
CA ALA A 129 10.50 5.61 -16.70
C ALA A 129 10.05 4.56 -17.74
N SER A 130 9.53 3.41 -17.31
CA SER A 130 9.01 2.36 -18.18
C SER A 130 7.59 2.64 -18.64
N SER A 131 7.24 2.18 -19.86
CA SER A 131 5.88 2.11 -20.36
C SER A 131 5.16 0.81 -19.98
N GLU A 132 5.88 -0.16 -19.43
CA GLU A 132 5.31 -1.44 -19.00
C GLU A 132 4.39 -1.24 -17.79
N PRO A 133 3.27 -1.98 -17.73
CA PRO A 133 2.38 -1.92 -16.59
C PRO A 133 3.00 -2.54 -15.35
N SER A 134 2.69 -1.98 -14.18
CA SER A 134 2.89 -2.67 -12.91
C SER A 134 1.78 -3.66 -12.66
N TYR A 135 2.12 -4.78 -12.04
CA TYR A 135 1.19 -5.82 -11.60
C TYR A 135 1.13 -5.90 -10.07
N SER A 136 1.78 -4.98 -9.35
CA SER A 136 1.81 -4.98 -7.88
C SER A 136 0.42 -4.92 -7.26
N PHE A 137 -0.51 -4.20 -7.89
CA PHE A 137 -1.93 -4.18 -7.55
C PHE A 137 -2.74 -5.07 -8.51
N ALA A 138 -3.30 -6.16 -8.00
CA ALA A 138 -4.06 -7.15 -8.76
C ALA A 138 -5.57 -6.99 -8.52
N ALA A 139 -6.13 -5.85 -8.94
CA ALA A 139 -7.53 -5.49 -8.68
C ALA A 139 -8.55 -6.33 -9.45
N ILE A 140 -8.24 -6.72 -10.70
CA ILE A 140 -9.20 -7.39 -11.61
C ILE A 140 -9.12 -8.91 -11.47
N GLU A 141 -7.89 -9.43 -11.44
CA GLU A 141 -7.60 -10.85 -11.29
C GLU A 141 -6.76 -11.04 -10.01
N PRO A 142 -7.40 -11.36 -8.88
CA PRO A 142 -6.68 -11.52 -7.61
C PRO A 142 -5.57 -12.57 -7.71
N LYS A 143 -4.34 -12.17 -7.40
CA LYS A 143 -3.15 -13.01 -7.44
C LYS A 143 -2.56 -13.15 -6.04
N VAL A 144 -2.20 -14.38 -5.65
CA VAL A 144 -1.48 -14.64 -4.39
C VAL A 144 -0.15 -13.87 -4.39
N GLY A 145 0.15 -13.23 -3.27
CA GLY A 145 1.32 -12.39 -3.08
C GLY A 145 1.19 -10.95 -3.59
N HIS A 146 0.16 -10.62 -4.36
CA HIS A 146 -0.06 -9.26 -4.85
C HIS A 146 -1.00 -8.49 -3.92
N CYS A 147 -0.91 -7.15 -3.93
CA CYS A 147 -1.90 -6.33 -3.25
C CYS A 147 -3.26 -6.48 -3.95
N ALA A 148 -4.30 -6.73 -3.16
CA ALA A 148 -5.66 -6.92 -3.65
C ALA A 148 -6.60 -5.78 -3.22
N TRP A 149 -6.22 -4.97 -2.22
CA TRP A 149 -7.06 -3.91 -1.69
C TRP A 149 -6.23 -2.80 -1.02
N ASN A 150 -6.68 -1.54 -1.17
CA ASN A 150 -6.06 -0.37 -0.55
C ASN A 150 -7.11 0.30 0.34
N GLU A 151 -6.87 0.40 1.63
CA GLU A 151 -7.81 0.93 2.61
C GLU A 151 -7.28 2.20 3.26
N LEU A 152 -8.02 3.29 3.15
CA LEU A 152 -7.72 4.54 3.86
C LEU A 152 -8.57 4.64 5.12
N SER A 153 -7.91 4.60 6.27
CA SER A 153 -8.48 4.97 7.56
C SER A 153 -8.14 6.42 7.87
N THR A 154 -9.13 7.30 7.95
CA THR A 154 -8.91 8.76 8.05
C THR A 154 -9.79 9.43 9.10
N THR A 155 -9.34 10.58 9.61
CA THR A 155 -10.12 11.41 10.53
C THR A 155 -11.28 12.12 9.88
N ASP A 156 -11.25 12.31 8.53
CA ASP A 156 -12.30 12.95 7.76
C ASP A 156 -12.48 12.26 6.40
N PRO A 157 -13.34 11.23 6.30
CA PRO A 157 -13.60 10.52 5.04
C PRO A 157 -14.16 11.39 3.92
N GLU A 158 -14.98 12.41 4.25
CA GLU A 158 -15.57 13.28 3.23
C GLU A 158 -14.51 14.21 2.60
N ALA A 159 -13.66 14.81 3.44
CA ALA A 159 -12.54 15.62 2.94
C ALA A 159 -11.55 14.77 2.14
N ALA A 160 -11.24 13.54 2.60
CA ALA A 160 -10.37 12.63 1.88
C ALA A 160 -10.94 12.25 0.50
N LYS A 161 -12.22 11.86 0.42
CA LYS A 161 -12.86 11.57 -0.88
C LYS A 161 -12.80 12.77 -1.83
N THR A 162 -13.05 13.97 -1.33
CA THR A 162 -12.96 15.21 -2.13
C THR A 162 -11.54 15.42 -2.65
N PHE A 163 -10.53 15.23 -1.79
CA PHE A 163 -9.13 15.36 -2.15
C PHE A 163 -8.73 14.37 -3.25
N TYR A 164 -8.94 13.07 -3.02
CA TYR A 164 -8.53 12.02 -3.95
C TYR A 164 -9.36 12.04 -5.25
N SER A 165 -10.64 12.41 -5.20
CA SER A 165 -11.47 12.60 -6.39
C SER A 165 -10.95 13.73 -7.28
N LYS A 166 -10.60 14.87 -6.68
CA LYS A 166 -10.06 16.04 -7.41
C LYS A 166 -8.72 15.74 -8.07
N LEU A 167 -7.84 15.00 -7.37
CA LEU A 167 -6.47 14.75 -7.83
C LEU A 167 -6.36 13.55 -8.78
N PHE A 168 -7.10 12.49 -8.54
CA PHE A 168 -6.95 11.21 -9.23
C PHE A 168 -8.24 10.74 -9.93
N GLY A 169 -9.32 11.49 -9.82
CA GLY A 169 -10.60 11.15 -10.44
C GLY A 169 -11.30 9.95 -9.80
N TRP A 170 -10.90 9.56 -8.56
CA TRP A 170 -11.55 8.47 -7.86
C TRP A 170 -12.98 8.82 -7.48
N ALA A 171 -13.88 7.83 -7.55
CA ALA A 171 -15.29 8.01 -7.25
C ALA A 171 -15.77 6.96 -6.23
N LYS A 172 -16.70 7.39 -5.38
CA LYS A 172 -17.42 6.46 -4.50
C LYS A 172 -18.26 5.50 -5.34
N ASP A 173 -18.23 4.21 -4.99
CA ASP A 173 -18.99 3.14 -5.63
C ASP A 173 -19.63 2.20 -4.60
N GLY A 174 -20.57 2.71 -3.83
CA GLY A 174 -21.24 1.99 -2.77
C GLY A 174 -20.59 2.13 -1.40
N ASP A 175 -21.24 1.54 -0.40
CA ASP A 175 -20.75 1.51 0.97
C ASP A 175 -21.30 0.32 1.76
N LEU A 176 -20.62 0.00 2.88
CA LEU A 176 -21.11 -0.89 3.94
C LEU A 176 -21.27 -0.09 5.22
N ASP A 177 -22.36 -0.35 5.95
CA ASP A 177 -22.57 0.22 7.28
C ASP A 177 -21.78 -0.61 8.31
N MET A 178 -20.80 0.03 8.96
CA MET A 178 -19.98 -0.57 10.02
C MET A 178 -20.48 -0.18 11.41
N GLY A 179 -21.76 0.18 11.53
CA GLY A 179 -22.41 0.55 12.79
C GLY A 179 -21.79 1.79 13.41
N THR A 180 -21.29 1.67 14.64
CA THR A 180 -20.74 2.81 15.39
C THR A 180 -19.43 3.37 14.83
N ILE A 181 -18.76 2.62 13.95
CA ILE A 181 -17.53 3.08 13.28
C ILE A 181 -17.89 4.07 12.16
N GLY A 182 -19.06 3.90 11.53
CA GLY A 182 -19.50 4.69 10.39
C GLY A 182 -19.54 3.87 9.11
N LYS A 183 -19.34 4.52 7.98
CA LYS A 183 -19.40 3.86 6.67
C LYS A 183 -18.02 3.45 6.17
N TYR A 184 -17.97 2.27 5.57
CA TYR A 184 -16.85 1.77 4.77
C TYR A 184 -17.22 2.02 3.30
N GLU A 185 -16.64 3.05 2.68
CA GLU A 185 -17.06 3.53 1.37
C GLU A 185 -16.09 3.07 0.29
N PHE A 186 -16.59 2.28 -0.66
CA PHE A 186 -15.79 1.76 -1.77
C PHE A 186 -15.35 2.88 -2.71
N LEU A 187 -14.11 2.80 -3.17
CA LEU A 187 -13.53 3.71 -4.14
C LEU A 187 -13.24 2.99 -5.45
N ARG A 188 -13.61 3.62 -6.54
CA ARG A 188 -13.37 3.17 -7.92
C ARG A 188 -12.43 4.13 -8.62
N VAL A 189 -11.49 3.63 -9.42
CA VAL A 189 -10.61 4.45 -10.25
C VAL A 189 -11.37 5.24 -11.31
N ALA A 190 -10.76 6.28 -11.84
CA ALA A 190 -11.30 7.07 -12.95
C ALA A 190 -11.69 6.17 -14.13
N GLY A 191 -12.79 6.52 -14.79
CA GLY A 191 -13.35 5.71 -15.88
C GLY A 191 -14.02 4.40 -15.45
N GLY A 192 -14.10 4.10 -14.13
CA GLY A 192 -14.90 2.99 -13.60
C GLY A 192 -14.32 1.59 -13.87
N ARG A 193 -13.04 1.48 -14.18
CA ARG A 193 -12.39 0.23 -14.61
C ARG A 193 -12.42 -0.87 -13.54
N PHE A 194 -12.14 -0.52 -12.28
CA PHE A 194 -12.14 -1.44 -11.14
C PHE A 194 -12.27 -0.70 -9.80
N LEU A 195 -12.62 -1.43 -8.75
CA LEU A 195 -12.52 -0.94 -7.37
C LEU A 195 -11.05 -0.96 -6.96
N LEU A 196 -10.56 0.16 -6.42
CA LEU A 196 -9.19 0.24 -5.94
C LEU A 196 -9.05 -0.07 -4.44
N GLY A 197 -10.14 0.12 -3.69
CA GLY A 197 -10.11 0.04 -2.24
C GLY A 197 -11.30 0.72 -1.60
N ALA A 198 -11.10 1.22 -0.37
CA ALA A 198 -12.13 1.93 0.38
C ALA A 198 -11.55 3.05 1.25
N VAL A 199 -12.45 3.93 1.71
CA VAL A 199 -12.18 4.91 2.75
C VAL A 199 -13.16 4.72 3.91
N MET A 200 -12.66 4.86 5.14
CA MET A 200 -13.45 4.72 6.35
C MET A 200 -12.98 5.67 7.46
N PRO A 201 -13.83 5.95 8.45
CA PRO A 201 -13.38 6.65 9.64
C PRO A 201 -12.27 5.89 10.35
N LYS A 202 -11.24 6.60 10.76
CA LYS A 202 -10.13 6.06 11.54
C LYS A 202 -10.62 5.54 12.90
N MET A 203 -10.23 4.34 13.27
CA MET A 203 -10.51 3.78 14.58
C MET A 203 -9.83 4.61 15.69
N PRO A 204 -10.47 4.79 16.87
CA PRO A 204 -9.91 5.61 17.95
C PRO A 204 -8.50 5.22 18.39
N GLN A 205 -8.16 3.93 18.33
CA GLN A 205 -6.85 3.39 18.71
C GLN A 205 -5.76 3.63 17.67
N MET A 206 -6.10 3.97 16.43
CA MET A 206 -5.11 4.31 15.40
C MET A 206 -4.56 5.72 15.68
N PRO A 207 -3.22 5.90 15.74
CA PRO A 207 -2.64 7.20 16.11
C PRO A 207 -2.81 8.25 15.02
N VAL A 208 -2.75 7.85 13.76
CA VAL A 208 -2.77 8.74 12.58
C VAL A 208 -3.71 8.22 11.51
N SER A 209 -4.09 9.08 10.56
CA SER A 209 -4.70 8.64 9.30
C SER A 209 -3.65 7.89 8.47
N ALA A 210 -4.00 6.77 7.89
CA ALA A 210 -3.06 5.94 7.14
C ALA A 210 -3.74 5.07 6.10
N TRP A 211 -2.99 4.74 5.07
CA TRP A 211 -3.31 3.67 4.14
C TRP A 211 -2.87 2.33 4.72
N THR A 212 -3.72 1.30 4.58
CA THR A 212 -3.41 -0.11 4.83
C THR A 212 -3.55 -0.88 3.53
N TYR A 213 -2.55 -1.67 3.20
CA TYR A 213 -2.50 -2.47 1.97
C TYR A 213 -2.71 -3.93 2.32
N TYR A 214 -3.69 -4.57 1.65
CA TYR A 214 -4.04 -5.96 1.88
C TYR A 214 -3.43 -6.84 0.80
N PHE A 215 -2.53 -7.72 1.21
CA PHE A 215 -1.87 -8.66 0.31
C PHE A 215 -2.60 -10.00 0.31
N ARG A 216 -2.75 -10.60 -0.88
CA ARG A 216 -3.48 -11.85 -1.01
C ARG A 216 -2.61 -13.03 -0.60
N VAL A 217 -3.17 -13.93 0.21
CA VAL A 217 -2.59 -15.22 0.61
C VAL A 217 -3.43 -16.36 0.05
N SER A 218 -2.82 -17.56 -0.03
CA SER A 218 -3.50 -18.76 -0.51
C SER A 218 -4.45 -19.37 0.54
N ASP A 219 -4.16 -19.17 1.83
CA ASP A 219 -4.93 -19.64 2.96
C ASP A 219 -4.74 -18.67 4.13
N ILE A 220 -5.86 -18.08 4.60
CA ILE A 220 -5.82 -17.04 5.64
C ILE A 220 -5.43 -17.59 7.00
N ASP A 221 -5.87 -18.81 7.34
CA ASP A 221 -5.57 -19.43 8.64
C ASP A 221 -4.11 -19.89 8.72
N ALA A 222 -3.56 -20.45 7.65
CA ALA A 222 -2.13 -20.78 7.56
C ALA A 222 -1.26 -19.50 7.64
N ALA A 223 -1.72 -18.39 7.05
CA ALA A 223 -1.02 -17.10 7.15
C ALA A 223 -1.05 -16.54 8.58
N VAL A 224 -2.15 -16.71 9.34
CA VAL A 224 -2.23 -16.33 10.77
C VAL A 224 -1.24 -17.11 11.61
N ASP A 225 -1.14 -18.43 11.39
CA ASP A 225 -0.20 -19.27 12.13
C ASP A 225 1.26 -18.88 11.83
N ALA A 226 1.58 -18.65 10.55
CA ALA A 226 2.90 -18.18 10.14
C ALA A 226 3.23 -16.79 10.70
N LEU A 227 2.27 -15.86 10.69
CA LEU A 227 2.40 -14.51 11.25
C LEU A 227 2.73 -14.56 12.75
N LYS A 228 1.97 -15.33 13.53
CA LYS A 228 2.19 -15.49 14.97
C LYS A 228 3.55 -16.15 15.25
N ALA A 229 3.89 -17.20 14.50
CA ALA A 229 5.17 -17.91 14.64
C ALA A 229 6.39 -17.02 14.29
N ALA A 230 6.23 -16.10 13.34
CA ALA A 230 7.28 -15.16 12.92
C ALA A 230 7.33 -13.86 13.77
N GLY A 231 6.53 -13.76 14.85
CA GLY A 231 6.56 -12.63 15.78
C GLY A 231 5.74 -11.42 15.34
N GLY A 232 4.88 -11.54 14.34
CA GLY A 232 3.92 -10.51 13.96
C GLY A 232 2.80 -10.38 15.00
N THR A 233 2.13 -9.23 14.97
CA THR A 233 1.00 -8.94 15.86
C THR A 233 -0.29 -8.91 15.05
N LEU A 234 -1.26 -9.75 15.42
CA LEU A 234 -2.59 -9.75 14.84
C LEU A 234 -3.45 -8.70 15.56
N HIS A 235 -4.02 -7.75 14.80
CA HIS A 235 -4.88 -6.69 15.34
C HIS A 235 -6.37 -7.03 15.20
N MET A 236 -6.72 -7.74 14.14
CA MET A 236 -8.08 -8.20 13.86
C MET A 236 -8.02 -9.65 13.37
N GLU A 237 -8.76 -10.54 14.04
CA GLU A 237 -8.91 -11.92 13.59
C GLU A 237 -9.56 -11.99 12.20
N PRO A 238 -9.33 -13.06 11.42
CA PRO A 238 -9.93 -13.21 10.11
C PRO A 238 -11.44 -13.06 10.13
N MET A 239 -11.98 -12.09 9.38
CA MET A 239 -13.41 -11.85 9.20
C MET A 239 -13.78 -12.09 7.76
N GLU A 240 -14.92 -12.77 7.55
CA GLU A 240 -15.46 -12.98 6.20
C GLU A 240 -15.86 -11.64 5.56
N ILE A 241 -15.49 -11.48 4.30
CA ILE A 241 -15.82 -10.32 3.47
C ILE A 241 -16.72 -10.73 2.30
N PRO A 242 -17.42 -9.78 1.65
CA PRO A 242 -18.21 -10.08 0.46
C PRO A 242 -17.38 -10.80 -0.60
N GLY A 243 -17.88 -11.94 -1.07
CA GLY A 243 -17.19 -12.81 -2.04
C GLY A 243 -16.63 -14.11 -1.46
N GLY A 244 -16.69 -14.29 -0.12
CA GLY A 244 -16.33 -15.54 0.57
C GLY A 244 -14.86 -15.66 0.95
N ASP A 245 -14.05 -14.66 0.66
CA ASP A 245 -12.70 -14.53 1.21
C ASP A 245 -12.77 -14.01 2.67
N TYR A 246 -11.65 -14.08 3.37
CA TYR A 246 -11.46 -13.54 4.71
C TYR A 246 -10.39 -12.44 4.67
N SER A 247 -10.54 -11.42 5.51
CA SER A 247 -9.53 -10.39 5.70
C SER A 247 -9.13 -10.25 7.16
N LEU A 248 -7.90 -9.82 7.39
CA LEU A 248 -7.35 -9.51 8.71
C LEU A 248 -6.46 -8.27 8.64
N SER A 249 -6.23 -7.65 9.79
CA SER A 249 -5.19 -6.62 9.95
C SER A 249 -4.14 -7.05 10.97
N ALA A 250 -2.89 -6.69 10.69
CA ALA A 250 -1.73 -7.10 11.46
C ALA A 250 -0.61 -6.06 11.38
N SER A 251 0.45 -6.28 12.15
CA SER A 251 1.75 -5.63 11.93
C SER A 251 2.89 -6.64 11.97
N ASP A 252 3.95 -6.34 11.23
CA ASP A 252 5.18 -7.10 11.26
C ASP A 252 5.94 -6.88 12.60
N PRO A 253 7.02 -7.63 12.88
CA PRO A 253 7.80 -7.47 14.12
C PRO A 253 8.46 -6.09 14.30
N GLN A 254 8.60 -5.30 13.22
CA GLN A 254 9.13 -3.94 13.26
C GLN A 254 8.03 -2.90 13.47
N GLY A 255 6.76 -3.29 13.38
CA GLY A 255 5.61 -2.44 13.64
C GLY A 255 4.93 -1.89 12.38
N ALA A 256 5.34 -2.28 11.17
CA ALA A 256 4.66 -1.88 9.95
C ALA A 256 3.30 -2.58 9.83
N ALA A 257 2.23 -1.76 9.77
CA ALA A 257 0.87 -2.27 9.64
C ALA A 257 0.59 -2.71 8.20
N PHE A 258 -0.13 -3.82 8.04
CA PHE A 258 -0.60 -4.36 6.76
C PHE A 258 -1.86 -5.20 6.95
N GLY A 259 -2.53 -5.53 5.86
CA GLY A 259 -3.63 -6.48 5.83
C GLY A 259 -3.31 -7.74 5.03
N LEU A 260 -4.03 -8.80 5.33
CA LEU A 260 -4.06 -10.00 4.49
C LEU A 260 -5.50 -10.28 4.06
N VAL A 261 -5.63 -10.86 2.87
CA VAL A 261 -6.93 -11.32 2.33
C VAL A 261 -6.74 -12.63 1.61
N GLY A 262 -7.67 -13.57 1.78
CA GLY A 262 -7.61 -14.85 1.09
C GLY A 262 -8.71 -15.82 1.52
N PRO A 263 -8.80 -16.97 0.85
CA PRO A 263 -9.74 -18.01 1.21
C PRO A 263 -9.36 -18.66 2.55
N ARG A 264 -10.32 -19.37 3.12
CA ARG A 264 -10.15 -20.26 4.27
C ARG A 264 -10.37 -21.70 3.79
N HIS A 265 -9.42 -22.61 4.08
CA HIS A 265 -9.48 -24.01 3.66
C HIS A 265 -9.53 -24.97 4.85
#